data_3dd35872f4ac26aa9f2cf3856e7cffb5
#
_entry.id   3dd35872f4ac26aa9f2cf3856e7cffb5
#
_cell.length_a   1.000
_cell.length_b   1.000
_cell.length_c   1.000
_cell.angle_alpha   90.00
_cell.angle_beta   90.00
_cell.angle_gamma   90.00
#
_symmetry.space_group_name_H-M   'P 1'
#
loop_
_entity.id
_entity.type
_entity.pdbx_description
1 polymer ?
#
loop_
_entity_poly.entity_id
_entity_poly.type
_entity_poly.pdbx_seq_one_letter_code
_entity_poly.pdbx_strand_id
1 'polypeptide(L)'
;EGLAERCTALGESASPLEALALARDLSESLEVEQQLWLLDWWQLRVWRQRHDAAPLQRLERLRRQLRAYVQPRLAWEVALLELSGTAA
;
A
#
# COMPACT_ATOMS: atom_id res chain seq x y z
N GLU A 1 -0.18 6.86 -12.33
CA GLU A 1 -0.17 8.24 -12.04
C GLU A 1 0.59 8.55 -10.79
N GLY A 2 0.29 9.71 -10.23
CA GLY A 2 0.96 10.13 -9.03
C GLY A 2 0.82 9.17 -7.86
N LEU A 3 -0.34 8.53 -7.71
CA LEU A 3 -0.55 7.60 -6.62
C LEU A 3 0.34 6.36 -6.75
N ALA A 4 0.44 5.82 -7.95
CA ALA A 4 1.29 4.65 -8.15
C ALA A 4 2.76 4.98 -7.88
N GLU A 5 3.19 6.14 -8.31
CA GLU A 5 4.56 6.58 -8.06
C GLU A 5 4.82 6.78 -6.58
N ARG A 6 3.84 7.33 -5.87
CA ARG A 6 3.98 7.52 -4.43
C ARG A 6 4.08 6.19 -3.70
N CYS A 7 3.32 5.20 -4.13
CA CYS A 7 3.43 3.86 -3.54
C CYS A 7 4.84 3.30 -3.73
N THR A 8 5.39 3.46 -4.91
CA THR A 8 6.74 2.98 -5.18
C THR A 8 7.77 3.71 -4.31
N ALA A 9 7.63 5.02 -4.21
CA ALA A 9 8.59 5.82 -3.45
C ALA A 9 8.51 5.54 -1.96
N LEU A 10 7.36 5.11 -1.47
CA LEU A 10 7.17 4.89 -0.05
C LEU A 10 8.18 3.91 0.52
N GLY A 11 8.52 2.87 -0.22
CA GLY A 11 9.45 1.87 0.26
C GLY A 11 10.88 2.34 0.36
N GLU A 12 11.16 3.55 -0.12
CA GLU A 12 12.54 4.02 -0.18
C GLU A 12 12.88 5.01 0.92
N SER A 13 12.00 5.94 1.22
CA SER A 13 12.34 6.96 2.22
C SER A 13 11.13 7.71 2.73
N ALA A 14 10.02 7.06 2.91
CA ALA A 14 8.82 7.76 3.35
C ALA A 14 8.79 7.91 4.86
N SER A 15 8.25 9.03 5.31
CA SER A 15 7.98 9.25 6.72
C SER A 15 6.59 8.71 7.07
N PRO A 16 6.30 8.52 8.36
CA PRO A 16 4.94 8.12 8.76
C PRO A 16 3.88 9.11 8.31
N LEU A 17 4.18 10.40 8.29
CA LEU A 17 3.21 11.39 7.82
C LEU A 17 2.91 11.20 6.34
N GLU A 18 3.92 10.89 5.55
CA GLU A 18 3.70 10.63 4.13
C GLU A 18 2.88 9.37 3.92
N ALA A 19 3.12 8.34 4.74
CA ALA A 19 2.34 7.11 4.65
C ALA A 19 0.86 7.38 4.93
N LEU A 20 0.58 8.15 5.97
CA LEU A 20 -0.80 8.46 6.32
C LEU A 20 -1.47 9.33 5.26
N ALA A 21 -0.72 10.29 4.70
CA ALA A 21 -1.27 11.12 3.64
C ALA A 21 -1.59 10.30 2.40
N LEU A 22 -0.72 9.38 2.05
CA LEU A 22 -0.97 8.50 0.91
C LEU A 22 -2.20 7.62 1.14
N ALA A 23 -2.34 7.08 2.34
CA ALA A 23 -3.51 6.27 2.67
C ALA A 23 -4.80 7.07 2.51
N ARG A 24 -4.81 8.31 2.97
CA ARG A 24 -5.96 9.16 2.83
C ARG A 24 -6.29 9.40 1.34
N ASP A 25 -5.26 9.74 0.58
CA ASP A 25 -5.48 10.05 -0.84
C ASP A 25 -5.96 8.83 -1.61
N LEU A 26 -5.42 7.66 -1.30
CA LEU A 26 -5.86 6.43 -1.96
C LEU A 26 -7.33 6.14 -1.66
N SER A 27 -7.71 6.25 -0.39
CA SER A 27 -9.07 5.90 -0.01
C SER A 27 -10.09 6.92 -0.49
N GLU A 28 -9.68 8.18 -0.64
CA GLU A 28 -10.61 9.22 -1.09
C GLU A 28 -10.69 9.33 -2.61
N SER A 29 -9.61 9.02 -3.30
CA SER A 29 -9.55 9.21 -4.75
C SER A 29 -9.94 7.97 -5.53
N LEU A 30 -9.83 6.79 -4.94
CA LEU A 30 -10.07 5.54 -5.66
C LEU A 30 -11.17 4.74 -4.98
N GLU A 31 -11.97 4.08 -5.80
CA GLU A 31 -12.90 3.10 -5.26
C GLU A 31 -12.17 1.80 -4.97
N VAL A 32 -12.83 0.91 -4.22
CA VAL A 32 -12.15 -0.29 -3.74
C VAL A 32 -11.62 -1.13 -4.89
N GLU A 33 -12.36 -1.24 -5.98
CA GLU A 33 -11.86 -2.02 -7.11
C GLU A 33 -10.61 -1.42 -7.71
N GLN A 34 -10.55 -0.09 -7.77
CA GLN A 34 -9.35 0.58 -8.24
C GLN A 34 -8.19 0.41 -7.27
N GLN A 35 -8.49 0.41 -5.99
CA GLN A 35 -7.46 0.15 -4.98
C GLN A 35 -6.89 -1.26 -5.13
N LEU A 36 -7.75 -2.24 -5.39
CA LEU A 36 -7.30 -3.61 -5.59
C LEU A 36 -6.43 -3.74 -6.85
N TRP A 37 -6.82 -3.03 -7.91
CA TRP A 37 -6.01 -3.04 -9.11
C TRP A 37 -4.62 -2.45 -8.85
N LEU A 38 -4.57 -1.35 -8.11
CA LEU A 38 -3.31 -0.73 -7.76
C LEU A 38 -2.45 -1.68 -6.93
N LEU A 39 -3.07 -2.42 -6.00
CA LEU A 39 -2.36 -3.39 -5.21
C LEU A 39 -1.75 -4.49 -6.07
N ASP A 40 -2.51 -4.99 -7.05
CA ASP A 40 -1.98 -6.00 -7.95
C ASP A 40 -0.75 -5.49 -8.70
N TRP A 41 -0.84 -4.28 -9.18
CA TRP A 41 0.28 -3.66 -9.88
C TRP A 41 1.49 -3.52 -8.95
N TRP A 42 1.24 -3.08 -7.73
CA TRP A 42 2.32 -2.87 -6.76
C TRP A 42 2.98 -4.18 -6.36
N GLN A 43 2.18 -5.21 -6.14
CA GLN A 43 2.71 -6.52 -5.78
C GLN A 43 3.64 -7.06 -6.87
N LEU A 44 3.22 -6.92 -8.11
CA LEU A 44 4.06 -7.36 -9.21
C LEU A 44 5.36 -6.58 -9.27
N ARG A 45 5.28 -5.28 -9.05
CA ARG A 45 6.47 -4.45 -9.08
C ARG A 45 7.44 -4.79 -7.95
N VAL A 46 6.91 -5.00 -6.76
CA VAL A 46 7.75 -5.39 -5.63
C VAL A 46 8.44 -6.72 -5.91
N TRP A 47 7.71 -7.69 -6.44
CA TRP A 47 8.28 -8.98 -6.76
C TRP A 47 9.42 -8.86 -7.77
N ARG A 48 9.21 -8.05 -8.80
CA ARG A 48 10.23 -7.88 -9.82
C ARG A 48 11.48 -7.21 -9.31
N GLN A 49 11.33 -6.30 -8.37
CA GLN A 49 12.46 -5.53 -7.87
C GLN A 49 13.20 -6.22 -6.76
N ARG A 50 12.49 -6.85 -5.83
CA ARG A 50 13.10 -7.28 -4.59
C ARG A 50 13.04 -8.78 -4.35
N HIS A 51 12.08 -9.45 -4.94
CA HIS A 51 11.87 -10.89 -4.69
C HIS A 51 11.79 -11.19 -3.20
N ASP A 52 11.20 -10.27 -2.45
CA ASP A 52 11.16 -10.35 -1.00
C ASP A 52 9.74 -10.71 -0.57
N ALA A 53 9.62 -11.76 0.22
CA ALA A 53 8.30 -12.25 0.61
C ALA A 53 7.60 -11.35 1.63
N ALA A 54 8.35 -10.67 2.49
CA ALA A 54 7.72 -9.91 3.57
C ALA A 54 6.80 -8.79 3.06
N PRO A 55 7.26 -7.90 2.16
CA PRO A 55 6.35 -6.89 1.64
C PRO A 55 5.20 -7.49 0.84
N LEU A 56 5.45 -8.58 0.12
CA LEU A 56 4.38 -9.21 -0.63
C LEU A 56 3.29 -9.77 0.28
N GLN A 57 3.70 -10.38 1.38
CA GLN A 57 2.73 -10.91 2.35
C GLN A 57 1.93 -9.79 2.99
N ARG A 58 2.56 -8.66 3.27
CA ARG A 58 1.86 -7.52 3.84
C ARG A 58 0.82 -6.97 2.88
N LEU A 59 1.19 -6.84 1.62
CA LEU A 59 0.25 -6.35 0.60
C LEU A 59 -0.89 -7.34 0.39
N GLU A 60 -0.61 -8.64 0.46
CA GLU A 60 -1.67 -9.63 0.32
C GLU A 60 -2.65 -9.55 1.49
N ARG A 61 -2.16 -9.29 2.70
CA ARG A 61 -3.06 -9.11 3.83
C ARG A 61 -3.95 -7.90 3.64
N LEU A 62 -3.38 -6.80 3.14
CA LEU A 62 -4.16 -5.61 2.84
C LEU A 62 -5.24 -5.91 1.81
N ARG A 63 -4.90 -6.68 0.78
CA ARG A 63 -5.86 -7.05 -0.23
C ARG A 63 -7.04 -7.80 0.37
N ARG A 64 -6.76 -8.74 1.26
CA ARG A 64 -7.83 -9.48 1.91
C ARG A 64 -8.70 -8.59 2.79
N GLN A 65 -8.07 -7.64 3.48
CA GLN A 65 -8.82 -6.70 4.31
C GLN A 65 -9.74 -5.82 3.49
N LEU A 66 -9.28 -5.35 2.34
CA LEU A 66 -10.12 -4.53 1.49
C LEU A 66 -11.32 -5.30 0.97
N ARG A 67 -11.16 -6.59 0.72
CA ARG A 67 -12.26 -7.43 0.26
C ARG A 67 -13.22 -7.81 1.39
N ALA A 68 -12.78 -7.70 2.63
CA ALA A 68 -13.59 -8.12 3.78
C ALA A 68 -14.34 -6.96 4.42
N TYR A 69 -14.56 -5.89 3.67
CA TYR A 69 -15.32 -4.72 4.15
C TYR A 69 -14.67 -4.03 5.33
N VAL A 70 -13.35 -4.17 5.47
CA VAL A 70 -12.62 -3.36 6.43
C VAL A 70 -12.58 -1.93 5.89
N GLN A 71 -12.61 -0.96 6.80
CA GLN A 71 -12.55 0.43 6.40
C GLN A 71 -11.29 0.68 5.57
N PRO A 72 -11.45 1.09 4.30
CA PRO A 72 -10.27 1.15 3.41
C PRO A 72 -9.18 2.08 3.91
N ARG A 73 -9.55 3.25 4.41
CA ARG A 73 -8.53 4.20 4.85
C ARG A 73 -7.69 3.62 5.99
N LEU A 74 -8.35 3.00 6.96
CA LEU A 74 -7.62 2.42 8.08
C LEU A 74 -6.72 1.28 7.63
N ALA A 75 -7.23 0.42 6.75
CA ALA A 75 -6.42 -0.68 6.24
C ALA A 75 -5.18 -0.17 5.54
N TRP A 76 -5.34 0.86 4.70
CA TRP A 76 -4.20 1.44 4.03
C TRP A 76 -3.22 2.09 5.00
N GLU A 77 -3.74 2.79 6.02
CA GLU A 77 -2.87 3.45 6.99
C GLU A 77 -1.96 2.45 7.68
N VAL A 78 -2.54 1.35 8.15
CA VAL A 78 -1.74 0.35 8.86
C VAL A 78 -0.72 -0.28 7.92
N ALA A 79 -1.15 -0.64 6.71
CA ALA A 79 -0.25 -1.31 5.77
C ALA A 79 0.88 -0.39 5.35
N LEU A 80 0.58 0.87 5.04
CA LEU A 80 1.61 1.77 4.55
C LEU A 80 2.59 2.14 5.65
N LEU A 81 2.13 2.25 6.89
CA LEU A 81 3.04 2.49 7.99
C LEU A 81 4.02 1.34 8.15
N GLU A 82 3.54 0.10 8.01
CA GLU A 82 4.42 -1.06 8.11
C GLU A 82 5.41 -1.12 6.95
N LEU A 83 4.94 -0.79 5.75
CA LEU A 83 5.80 -0.85 4.58
C LEU A 83 6.80 0.29 4.51
N SER A 84 6.55 1.39 5.19
CA SER A 84 7.43 2.56 5.11
C SER A 84 8.71 2.41 5.91
N GLY A 85 9.01 1.21 6.36
CA GLY A 85 10.26 0.99 7.05
C GLY A 85 10.21 1.22 8.54
N THR A 86 9.05 1.47 9.06
CA THR A 86 8.92 1.67 10.49
C THR A 86 9.13 0.39 11.26
N ALA A 87 9.22 -0.72 10.57
CA ALA A 87 9.49 -1.99 11.21
C ALA A 87 10.89 -2.05 11.80
N ALA A 88 11.69 -1.09 11.49
CA ALA A 88 13.04 -1.06 12.03
C ALA A 88 13.05 -0.99 13.55
#